data_e55d38e202c82dd5351c9f527e65d25d
#
_entry.id   e55d38e202c82dd5351c9f527e65d25d
#
_cell.length_a   1.000
_cell.length_b   1.000
_cell.length_c   1.000
_cell.angle_alpha   90.00
_cell.angle_beta   90.00
_cell.angle_gamma   90.00
#
_symmetry.space_group_name_H-M   'P 1'
#
loop_
_entity.id
_entity.type
_entity.pdbx_description
1 polymer ?
#
loop_
_entity_poly.entity_id
_entity_poly.type
_entity_poly.pdbx_seq_one_letter_code
_entity_poly.pdbx_strand_id
1 'polypeptide(L)'
;STYSIDAPGLQLLLCCDYKANGGESIMVDGYNIGDTMKNNNKDLFDILSKIDVPGKYIGDGVILEAKRPIFKLDNKELVQVSFNNYDRTEFRIEEKATNKFYEAIRKFDELANSDKFQWRHVLKPGEWLIFNNWRILHGRGSFKGKRKMAGCYINMEDFRSACKIHGVY
;
A
#
# COMPACT_ATOMS: atom_id res chain seq x y z
N SER A 1 -3.16 2.81 -4.78
CA SER A 1 -4.24 2.78 -5.80
C SER A 1 -5.09 1.52 -5.66
N THR A 2 -5.82 1.48 -4.56
CA THR A 2 -6.77 0.39 -4.26
C THR A 2 -7.94 0.33 -5.26
N TYR A 3 -8.20 1.42 -5.95
CA TYR A 3 -9.25 1.60 -6.96
C TYR A 3 -8.82 1.24 -8.39
N SER A 4 -7.57 0.87 -8.63
CA SER A 4 -7.06 0.51 -9.96
C SER A 4 -7.01 -1.00 -10.13
N ILE A 5 -7.54 -1.53 -11.25
CA ILE A 5 -7.46 -2.96 -11.58
C ILE A 5 -6.00 -3.36 -11.75
N ASP A 6 -5.24 -2.54 -12.49
CA ASP A 6 -3.79 -2.70 -12.66
C ASP A 6 -3.07 -1.67 -11.80
N ALA A 7 -2.94 -1.98 -10.50
CA ALA A 7 -2.22 -1.12 -9.59
C ALA A 7 -0.72 -1.08 -9.96
N PRO A 8 -0.09 0.12 -10.01
CA PRO A 8 1.33 0.25 -10.32
C PRO A 8 2.20 -0.68 -9.49
N GLY A 9 3.14 -1.37 -10.14
CA GLY A 9 4.05 -2.32 -9.50
C GLY A 9 5.18 -1.64 -8.74
N LEU A 10 5.82 -0.64 -9.35
CA LEU A 10 6.85 0.17 -8.72
C LEU A 10 6.41 1.63 -8.63
N GLN A 11 6.89 2.29 -7.60
CA GLN A 11 6.78 3.74 -7.44
C GLN A 11 8.15 4.33 -7.15
N LEU A 12 8.44 5.46 -7.81
CA LEU A 12 9.57 6.32 -7.53
C LEU A 12 9.07 7.65 -6.97
N LEU A 13 9.73 8.14 -5.93
CA LEU A 13 9.55 9.47 -5.36
C LEU A 13 10.90 10.18 -5.31
N LEU A 14 11.00 11.38 -5.89
CA LEU A 14 12.17 12.24 -5.91
C LEU A 14 11.86 13.55 -5.19
N CYS A 15 12.71 13.98 -4.27
CA CYS A 15 12.64 15.33 -3.69
C CYS A 15 13.36 16.34 -4.59
N CYS A 16 12.61 17.25 -5.19
CA CYS A 16 13.16 18.31 -6.05
C CYS A 16 13.53 19.58 -5.26
N ASP A 17 12.73 19.94 -4.25
CA ASP A 17 12.97 21.09 -3.36
C ASP A 17 12.34 20.83 -2.00
N TYR A 18 13.00 21.29 -0.94
CA TYR A 18 12.50 21.15 0.42
C TYR A 18 12.87 22.37 1.25
N LYS A 19 11.87 23.19 1.57
CA LYS A 19 11.91 24.36 2.45
C LYS A 19 10.74 24.27 3.43
N ALA A 20 10.72 23.19 4.19
CA ALA A 20 9.61 22.86 5.07
C ALA A 20 10.12 22.31 6.41
N ASN A 21 9.19 22.13 7.34
CA ASN A 21 9.40 21.41 8.59
C ASN A 21 8.43 20.22 8.61
N GLY A 22 8.91 19.01 8.90
CA GLY A 22 8.12 17.77 8.83
C GLY A 22 8.00 17.22 7.40
N GLY A 23 6.99 16.40 7.13
CA GLY A 23 6.73 15.82 5.81
C GLY A 23 7.62 14.62 5.50
N GLU A 24 8.04 13.90 6.52
CA GLU A 24 8.77 12.65 6.37
C GLU A 24 7.95 11.64 5.53
N SER A 25 8.63 10.95 4.66
CA SER A 25 8.10 9.75 4.02
C SER A 25 8.00 8.65 5.06
N ILE A 26 6.87 7.97 5.10
CA ILE A 26 6.59 6.87 6.02
C ILE A 26 6.42 5.62 5.16
N MET A 27 7.25 4.61 5.41
CA MET A 27 7.22 3.34 4.68
C MET A 27 6.98 2.19 5.65
N VAL A 28 6.12 1.25 5.24
CA VAL A 28 5.79 0.07 6.02
C VAL A 28 5.84 -1.16 5.12
N ASP A 29 6.57 -2.18 5.53
CA ASP A 29 6.57 -3.46 4.83
C ASP A 29 5.27 -4.22 5.11
N GLY A 30 4.35 -4.17 4.15
CA GLY A 30 3.05 -4.83 4.24
C GLY A 30 3.16 -6.36 4.31
N TYR A 31 4.22 -6.95 3.75
CA TYR A 31 4.45 -8.39 3.88
C TYR A 31 4.84 -8.77 5.31
N ASN A 32 5.66 -7.95 5.97
CA ASN A 32 5.99 -8.14 7.38
C ASN A 32 4.75 -8.04 8.29
N ILE A 33 3.82 -7.13 7.97
CA ILE A 33 2.50 -7.09 8.66
C ILE A 33 1.73 -8.39 8.38
N GLY A 34 1.67 -8.82 7.13
CA GLY A 34 0.99 -10.06 6.74
C GLY A 34 1.53 -11.28 7.50
N ASP A 35 2.85 -11.45 7.55
CA ASP A 35 3.50 -12.54 8.27
C ASP A 35 3.25 -12.44 9.78
N THR A 36 3.29 -11.25 10.34
CA THR A 36 2.99 -11.02 11.76
C THR A 36 1.55 -11.42 12.08
N MET A 37 0.59 -11.01 11.26
CA MET A 37 -0.81 -11.40 11.44
C MET A 37 -1.04 -12.89 11.21
N LYS A 38 -0.41 -13.47 10.19
CA LYS A 38 -0.50 -14.91 9.89
C LYS A 38 -0.03 -15.77 11.06
N ASN A 39 1.03 -15.33 11.74
CA ASN A 39 1.63 -16.07 12.87
C ASN A 39 0.89 -15.84 14.20
N ASN A 40 0.41 -14.62 14.47
CA ASN A 40 -0.14 -14.25 15.77
C ASN A 40 -1.67 -14.13 15.80
N ASN A 41 -2.30 -13.88 14.64
CA ASN A 41 -3.73 -13.63 14.50
C ASN A 41 -4.24 -14.24 13.20
N LYS A 42 -4.02 -15.56 13.04
CA LYS A 42 -4.27 -16.28 11.77
C LYS A 42 -5.68 -16.09 11.25
N ASP A 43 -6.68 -16.11 12.12
CA ASP A 43 -8.08 -15.90 11.76
C ASP A 43 -8.35 -14.49 11.20
N LEU A 44 -7.66 -13.47 11.71
CA LEU A 44 -7.72 -12.09 11.19
C LEU A 44 -6.98 -11.96 9.85
N PHE A 45 -5.84 -12.64 9.69
CA PHE A 45 -5.14 -12.73 8.41
C PHE A 45 -6.02 -13.41 7.35
N ASP A 46 -6.63 -14.55 7.69
CA ASP A 46 -7.46 -15.31 6.77
C ASP A 46 -8.66 -14.51 6.27
N ILE A 47 -9.31 -13.70 7.12
CA ILE A 47 -10.45 -12.88 6.70
C ILE A 47 -10.02 -11.73 5.78
N LEU A 48 -8.87 -11.10 6.01
CA LEU A 48 -8.30 -10.06 5.15
C LEU A 48 -7.75 -10.61 3.82
N SER A 49 -7.55 -11.93 3.73
CA SER A 49 -7.13 -12.62 2.52
C SER A 49 -8.30 -13.12 1.67
N LYS A 50 -9.53 -13.15 2.22
CA LYS A 50 -10.71 -13.72 1.56
C LYS A 50 -11.74 -12.69 1.15
N ILE A 51 -11.88 -11.61 1.91
CA ILE A 51 -12.89 -10.59 1.65
C ILE A 51 -12.31 -9.54 0.70
N ASP A 52 -12.94 -9.42 -0.47
CA ASP A 52 -12.62 -8.37 -1.42
C ASP A 52 -13.14 -7.02 -0.92
N VAL A 53 -12.23 -6.06 -0.80
CA VAL A 53 -12.51 -4.70 -0.39
C VAL A 53 -12.59 -3.82 -1.63
N PRO A 54 -13.71 -3.15 -1.87
CA PRO A 54 -13.84 -2.25 -3.01
C PRO A 54 -13.12 -0.93 -2.75
N GLY A 55 -12.39 -0.48 -3.74
CA GLY A 55 -11.82 0.86 -3.82
C GLY A 55 -12.43 1.63 -4.98
N LYS A 56 -12.63 2.93 -4.79
CA LYS A 56 -13.22 3.83 -5.79
C LYS A 56 -12.51 5.18 -5.80
N TYR A 57 -12.29 5.68 -7.00
CA TYR A 57 -11.82 7.03 -7.25
C TYR A 57 -12.75 7.73 -8.24
N ILE A 58 -13.13 8.97 -7.93
CA ILE A 58 -13.91 9.84 -8.80
C ILE A 58 -13.17 11.17 -8.92
N GLY A 59 -12.77 11.53 -10.12
CA GLY A 59 -12.09 12.80 -10.36
C GLY A 59 -11.56 12.89 -11.79
N ASP A 60 -11.25 14.11 -12.23
CA ASP A 60 -10.64 14.40 -13.54
C ASP A 60 -11.36 13.74 -14.74
N GLY A 61 -12.70 13.65 -14.67
CA GLY A 61 -13.52 13.07 -15.72
C GLY A 61 -13.49 11.53 -15.79
N VAL A 62 -12.92 10.84 -14.77
CA VAL A 62 -12.86 9.39 -14.72
C VAL A 62 -13.48 8.84 -13.44
N ILE A 63 -13.98 7.62 -13.53
CA ILE A 63 -14.40 6.81 -12.38
C ILE A 63 -13.64 5.49 -12.48
N LEU A 64 -12.84 5.19 -11.45
CA LEU A 64 -12.06 3.96 -11.36
C LEU A 64 -12.55 3.15 -10.18
N GLU A 65 -12.75 1.86 -10.39
CA GLU A 65 -13.21 0.93 -9.37
C GLU A 65 -12.46 -0.40 -9.49
N ALA A 66 -12.03 -0.92 -8.36
CA ALA A 66 -11.45 -2.26 -8.28
C ALA A 66 -11.84 -2.92 -6.95
N LYS A 67 -11.80 -4.25 -6.94
CA LYS A 67 -12.03 -5.05 -5.72
C LYS A 67 -10.90 -6.04 -5.57
N ARG A 68 -10.35 -6.13 -4.37
CA ARG A 68 -9.36 -7.15 -4.03
C ARG A 68 -9.23 -7.31 -2.52
N PRO A 69 -8.75 -8.45 -2.03
CA PRO A 69 -8.46 -8.60 -0.61
C PRO A 69 -7.29 -7.70 -0.20
N ILE A 70 -7.19 -7.39 1.10
CA ILE A 70 -6.05 -6.65 1.64
C ILE A 70 -4.77 -7.46 1.45
N PHE A 71 -4.81 -8.76 1.75
CA PHE A 71 -3.73 -9.70 1.49
C PHE A 71 -4.08 -10.57 0.28
N LYS A 72 -3.55 -10.24 -0.89
CA LYS A 72 -3.72 -11.07 -2.08
C LYS A 72 -2.71 -12.21 -2.04
N LEU A 73 -3.22 -13.43 -2.09
CA LEU A 73 -2.41 -14.65 -2.12
C LEU A 73 -2.39 -15.26 -3.52
N ASP A 74 -1.25 -15.81 -3.92
CA ASP A 74 -1.09 -16.72 -5.05
C ASP A 74 -0.39 -17.98 -4.54
N ASN A 75 -0.97 -19.16 -4.74
CA ASN A 75 -0.46 -20.43 -4.23
C ASN A 75 -0.10 -20.39 -2.73
N LYS A 76 -0.90 -19.70 -1.91
CA LYS A 76 -0.72 -19.45 -0.47
C LYS A 76 0.42 -18.48 -0.10
N GLU A 77 1.14 -17.96 -1.08
CA GLU A 77 2.16 -16.93 -0.89
C GLU A 77 1.54 -15.53 -1.01
N LEU A 78 1.97 -14.61 -0.14
CA LEU A 78 1.52 -13.21 -0.17
C LEU A 78 2.20 -12.49 -1.34
N VAL A 79 1.40 -12.05 -2.31
CA VAL A 79 1.90 -11.43 -3.56
C VAL A 79 1.56 -9.95 -3.68
N GLN A 80 0.59 -9.47 -2.91
CA GLN A 80 0.23 -8.06 -2.91
C GLN A 80 -0.50 -7.68 -1.62
N VAL A 81 -0.19 -6.50 -1.09
CA VAL A 81 -0.94 -5.84 0.00
C VAL A 81 -1.63 -4.60 -0.56
N SER A 82 -2.92 -4.45 -0.28
CA SER A 82 -3.72 -3.35 -0.80
C SER A 82 -4.58 -2.76 0.33
N PHE A 83 -4.17 -1.58 0.83
CA PHE A 83 -4.85 -0.93 1.94
C PHE A 83 -4.88 0.58 1.78
N ASN A 84 -6.07 1.16 1.75
CA ASN A 84 -6.29 2.59 1.86
C ASN A 84 -7.72 2.85 2.37
N ASN A 85 -7.85 3.44 3.53
CA ASN A 85 -9.15 3.75 4.11
C ASN A 85 -9.89 4.90 3.38
N TYR A 86 -9.16 5.78 2.69
CA TYR A 86 -9.78 6.91 1.99
C TYR A 86 -10.46 6.50 0.67
N ASP A 87 -9.94 5.46 0.02
CA ASP A 87 -10.49 4.97 -1.26
C ASP A 87 -11.56 3.90 -1.06
N ARG A 88 -11.67 3.35 0.16
CA ARG A 88 -12.62 2.28 0.45
C ARG A 88 -14.05 2.80 0.36
N THR A 89 -14.87 2.15 -0.47
CA THR A 89 -16.29 2.45 -0.61
C THR A 89 -17.16 1.46 0.15
N GLU A 90 -18.45 1.75 0.22
CA GLU A 90 -19.42 0.89 0.86
C GLU A 90 -19.52 -0.47 0.15
N PHE A 91 -19.62 -1.54 0.91
CA PHE A 91 -19.84 -2.89 0.42
C PHE A 91 -20.54 -3.74 1.48
N ARG A 92 -21.14 -4.82 1.00
CA ARG A 92 -21.85 -5.76 1.89
C ARG A 92 -20.92 -6.91 2.28
N ILE A 93 -20.86 -7.18 3.56
CA ILE A 93 -20.21 -8.35 4.16
C ILE A 93 -21.31 -9.19 4.82
N GLU A 94 -21.20 -10.50 4.81
CA GLU A 94 -22.08 -11.35 5.59
C GLU A 94 -22.06 -10.92 7.07
N GLU A 95 -23.23 -10.86 7.70
CA GLU A 95 -23.39 -10.35 9.06
C GLU A 95 -22.42 -11.02 10.03
N LYS A 96 -22.28 -12.35 9.95
CA LYS A 96 -21.38 -13.15 10.79
C LYS A 96 -19.90 -12.78 10.63
N ALA A 97 -19.50 -12.28 9.47
CA ALA A 97 -18.11 -11.90 9.16
C ALA A 97 -17.80 -10.43 9.46
N THR A 98 -18.83 -9.57 9.59
CA THR A 98 -18.66 -8.12 9.67
C THR A 98 -17.80 -7.71 10.87
N ASN A 99 -18.11 -8.16 12.07
CA ASN A 99 -17.37 -7.79 13.27
C ASN A 99 -15.91 -8.23 13.19
N LYS A 100 -15.69 -9.46 12.71
CA LYS A 100 -14.36 -10.03 12.55
C LYS A 100 -13.54 -9.30 11.49
N PHE A 101 -14.17 -8.90 10.40
CA PHE A 101 -13.52 -8.10 9.36
C PHE A 101 -13.04 -6.74 9.91
N TYR A 102 -13.88 -6.03 10.65
CA TYR A 102 -13.48 -4.74 11.23
C TYR A 102 -12.47 -4.90 12.38
N GLU A 103 -12.50 -5.99 13.14
CA GLU A 103 -11.43 -6.33 14.07
C GLU A 103 -10.10 -6.51 13.35
N ALA A 104 -10.11 -7.24 12.23
CA ALA A 104 -8.92 -7.46 11.41
C ALA A 104 -8.37 -6.17 10.78
N ILE A 105 -9.24 -5.28 10.29
CA ILE A 105 -8.86 -3.95 9.79
C ILE A 105 -8.17 -3.13 10.89
N ARG A 106 -8.74 -3.10 12.10
CA ARG A 106 -8.13 -2.37 13.23
C ARG A 106 -6.77 -2.94 13.59
N LYS A 107 -6.63 -4.27 13.61
CA LYS A 107 -5.34 -4.90 13.90
C LYS A 107 -4.30 -4.59 12.83
N PHE A 108 -4.67 -4.61 11.56
CA PHE A 108 -3.80 -4.22 10.46
C PHE A 108 -3.35 -2.76 10.61
N ASP A 109 -4.29 -1.85 10.85
CA ASP A 109 -4.04 -0.42 11.01
C ASP A 109 -3.16 -0.12 12.24
N GLU A 110 -3.38 -0.79 13.37
CA GLU A 110 -2.54 -0.73 14.56
C GLU A 110 -1.08 -1.09 14.26
N LEU A 111 -0.84 -2.19 13.53
CA LEU A 111 0.49 -2.61 13.15
C LEU A 111 1.13 -1.61 12.17
N ALA A 112 0.38 -1.19 11.14
CA ALA A 112 0.87 -0.25 10.14
C ALA A 112 1.24 1.12 10.72
N ASN A 113 0.57 1.54 11.80
CA ASN A 113 0.82 2.82 12.47
C ASN A 113 1.77 2.71 13.66
N SER A 114 2.28 1.54 13.98
CA SER A 114 3.24 1.40 15.07
C SER A 114 4.67 1.74 14.64
N ASP A 115 5.45 2.37 15.51
CA ASP A 115 6.83 2.74 15.24
C ASP A 115 7.72 1.52 14.91
N LYS A 116 7.37 0.36 15.43
CA LYS A 116 8.09 -0.90 15.15
C LYS A 116 8.07 -1.29 13.67
N PHE A 117 7.01 -0.94 12.93
CA PHE A 117 6.82 -1.31 11.54
C PHE A 117 7.13 -0.17 10.57
N GLN A 118 7.27 1.06 11.07
CA GLN A 118 7.45 2.23 10.24
C GLN A 118 8.93 2.60 10.08
N TRP A 119 9.35 2.76 8.84
CA TRP A 119 10.55 3.54 8.50
C TRP A 119 10.12 4.95 8.13
N ARG A 120 10.81 5.96 8.69
CA ARG A 120 10.52 7.37 8.46
C ARG A 120 11.77 8.11 8.04
N HIS A 121 11.66 8.93 6.99
CA HIS A 121 12.76 9.75 6.49
C HIS A 121 12.25 11.02 5.81
N VAL A 122 12.88 12.14 6.11
CA VAL A 122 12.67 13.40 5.39
C VAL A 122 13.59 13.40 4.18
N LEU A 123 13.04 13.20 2.99
CA LEU A 123 13.80 13.28 1.75
C LEU A 123 14.33 14.69 1.53
N LYS A 124 15.64 14.82 1.32
CA LYS A 124 16.33 16.05 0.95
C LYS A 124 16.34 16.24 -0.57
N PRO A 125 16.56 17.46 -1.08
CA PRO A 125 16.72 17.71 -2.51
C PRO A 125 17.78 16.80 -3.13
N GLY A 126 17.41 16.09 -4.20
CA GLY A 126 18.26 15.10 -4.88
C GLY A 126 18.13 13.67 -4.34
N GLU A 127 17.56 13.47 -3.15
CA GLU A 127 17.27 12.11 -2.65
C GLU A 127 16.01 11.55 -3.30
N TRP A 128 16.03 10.25 -3.53
CA TRP A 128 14.91 9.53 -4.13
C TRP A 128 14.74 8.13 -3.52
N LEU A 129 13.52 7.62 -3.62
CA LEU A 129 13.12 6.29 -3.20
C LEU A 129 12.48 5.55 -4.38
N ILE A 130 12.87 4.29 -4.58
CA ILE A 130 12.13 3.34 -5.42
C ILE A 130 11.66 2.21 -4.51
N PHE A 131 10.43 1.79 -4.67
CA PHE A 131 9.89 0.68 -3.89
C PHE A 131 8.84 -0.13 -4.66
N ASN A 132 8.69 -1.39 -4.26
CA ASN A 132 7.62 -2.27 -4.72
C ASN A 132 6.31 -1.80 -4.08
N ASN A 133 5.45 -1.18 -4.87
CA ASN A 133 4.16 -0.63 -4.44
C ASN A 133 3.12 -1.71 -4.08
N TRP A 134 3.35 -2.97 -4.50
CA TRP A 134 2.53 -4.10 -4.09
C TRP A 134 2.90 -4.63 -2.71
N ARG A 135 4.07 -4.27 -2.20
CA ARG A 135 4.59 -4.70 -0.89
C ARG A 135 4.60 -3.57 0.13
N ILE A 136 5.04 -2.37 -0.27
CA ILE A 136 5.29 -1.27 0.64
C ILE A 136 4.08 -0.34 0.74
N LEU A 137 3.49 -0.29 1.92
CA LEU A 137 2.57 0.78 2.26
C LEU A 137 3.36 2.06 2.48
N HIS A 138 2.81 3.18 2.02
CA HIS A 138 3.51 4.44 2.13
C HIS A 138 2.56 5.57 2.47
N GLY A 139 3.09 6.54 3.18
CA GLY A 139 2.40 7.73 3.61
C GLY A 139 3.36 8.90 3.80
N ARG A 140 2.83 9.95 4.35
CA ARG A 140 3.60 11.16 4.61
C ARG A 140 3.14 11.82 5.90
N GLY A 141 4.10 12.25 6.72
CA GLY A 141 3.85 13.09 7.88
C GLY A 141 3.32 14.48 7.50
N SER A 142 2.71 15.16 8.45
CA SER A 142 2.30 16.56 8.28
C SER A 142 3.51 17.45 8.03
N PHE A 143 3.34 18.57 7.30
CA PHE A 143 4.42 19.54 7.10
C PHE A 143 3.91 20.96 6.99
N LYS A 144 4.80 21.92 7.26
CA LYS A 144 4.56 23.34 7.08
C LYS A 144 5.71 23.92 6.25
N GLY A 145 5.38 24.65 5.19
CA GLY A 145 6.36 25.24 4.27
C GLY A 145 6.20 24.74 2.84
N LYS A 146 7.25 24.89 2.01
CA LYS A 146 7.24 24.49 0.60
C LYS A 146 8.01 23.19 0.40
N ARG A 147 7.44 22.33 -0.42
CA ARG A 147 7.99 21.04 -0.78
C ARG A 147 7.61 20.71 -2.22
N LYS A 148 8.59 20.32 -3.04
CA LYS A 148 8.37 19.90 -4.42
C LYS A 148 8.88 18.48 -4.59
N MET A 149 7.97 17.62 -4.97
CA MET A 149 8.26 16.21 -5.26
C MET A 149 7.95 15.91 -6.72
N ALA A 150 8.73 15.05 -7.32
CA ALA A 150 8.40 14.37 -8.58
C ALA A 150 8.27 12.88 -8.31
N GLY A 151 7.53 12.17 -9.15
CA GLY A 151 7.39 10.74 -9.04
C GLY A 151 6.92 10.11 -10.33
N CYS A 152 7.13 8.81 -10.43
CA CYS A 152 6.59 8.02 -11.53
C CYS A 152 6.16 6.64 -11.02
N TYR A 153 5.35 5.99 -11.86
CA TYR A 153 4.89 4.63 -11.65
C TYR A 153 5.32 3.76 -12.83
N ILE A 154 5.61 2.50 -12.55
CA ILE A 154 5.94 1.47 -13.55
C ILE A 154 5.06 0.27 -13.26
N ASN A 155 4.41 -0.28 -14.28
CA ASN A 155 3.63 -1.51 -14.13
C ASN A 155 4.54 -2.69 -13.80
N MET A 156 4.02 -3.65 -13.05
CA MET A 156 4.82 -4.80 -12.60
C MET A 156 5.28 -5.66 -13.78
N GLU A 157 4.47 -5.79 -14.83
CA GLU A 157 4.85 -6.58 -16.00
C GLU A 157 5.97 -5.92 -16.81
N ASP A 158 5.96 -4.58 -16.98
CA ASP A 158 7.02 -3.84 -17.65
C ASP A 158 8.33 -3.96 -16.87
N PHE A 159 8.29 -3.83 -15.56
CA PHE A 159 9.45 -4.05 -14.69
C PHE A 159 10.00 -5.48 -14.83
N ARG A 160 9.14 -6.49 -14.78
CA ARG A 160 9.56 -7.90 -14.95
C ARG A 160 10.13 -8.17 -16.33
N SER A 161 9.54 -7.56 -17.36
CA SER A 161 10.05 -7.65 -18.74
C SER A 161 11.45 -7.07 -18.83
N ALA A 162 11.69 -5.86 -18.29
CA ALA A 162 13.01 -5.25 -18.26
C ALA A 162 14.03 -6.13 -17.51
N CYS A 163 13.66 -6.68 -16.35
CA CYS A 163 14.53 -7.59 -15.59
C CYS A 163 14.95 -8.82 -16.41
N LYS A 164 14.01 -9.44 -17.13
CA LYS A 164 14.31 -10.59 -18.00
C LYS A 164 15.24 -10.23 -19.15
N ILE A 165 15.00 -9.09 -19.81
CA ILE A 165 15.86 -8.59 -20.91
C ILE A 165 17.29 -8.37 -20.42
N HIS A 166 17.46 -7.88 -19.18
CA HIS A 166 18.76 -7.58 -18.61
C HIS A 166 19.35 -8.72 -17.75
N GLY A 167 18.73 -9.89 -17.75
CA GLY A 167 19.26 -11.08 -17.06
C GLY A 167 19.29 -10.98 -15.53
N VAL A 168 18.36 -10.23 -14.96
CA VAL A 168 18.25 -10.06 -13.50
C VAL A 168 17.41 -11.17 -12.83
N TYR A 169 16.71 -11.98 -13.63
CA TYR A 169 15.96 -13.17 -13.22
C TYR A 169 16.45 -14.39 -13.98
#